data_8f7cc222dcd21e3a370fde0512a15243
#
_entry.id   8f7cc222dcd21e3a370fde0512a15243
#
_cell.length_a   1.000
_cell.length_b   1.000
_cell.length_c   1.000
_cell.angle_alpha   90.00
_cell.angle_beta   90.00
_cell.angle_gamma   90.00
#
_symmetry.space_group_name_H-M   'P 1'
#
loop_
_entity.id
_entity.type
_entity.pdbx_description
1 polymer ?
#
loop_
_entity_poly.entity_id
_entity_poly.type
_entity_poly.pdbx_seq_one_letter_code
_entity_poly.pdbx_strand_id
1 'polypeptide(L)'
;MTKIIWDWIKKKHIHPYVDLTTEYYDLSVENRDKTDDQVTIDCSNAMLKHKVGVKCATITPDKDRVKEFKLKQMWKSPNGTIRNILNGTVFREPIVISNIPRLVPGWTKPIIIGRHAYGD
;
A
#
# COMPACT_ATOMS: atom_id res chain seq x y z
N MET A 1 9.13 -1.71 11.68
CA MET A 1 9.80 -2.83 10.98
C MET A 1 9.92 -2.59 9.47
N THR A 2 8.84 -2.35 8.72
CA THR A 2 8.88 -2.17 7.25
C THR A 2 9.79 -1.05 6.76
N LYS A 3 9.86 0.10 7.47
CA LYS A 3 10.78 1.20 7.16
C LYS A 3 12.25 0.76 7.22
N ILE A 4 12.63 0.02 8.25
CA ILE A 4 14.01 -0.48 8.42
C ILE A 4 14.40 -1.39 7.26
N ILE A 5 13.49 -2.30 6.86
CA ILE A 5 13.72 -3.21 5.73
C ILE A 5 13.86 -2.41 4.43
N TRP A 6 13.00 -1.40 4.22
CA TRP A 6 13.07 -0.54 3.03
C TRP A 6 14.38 0.27 2.96
N ASP A 7 14.82 0.83 4.08
CA ASP A 7 16.09 1.54 4.16
C ASP A 7 17.29 0.61 3.86
N TRP A 8 17.17 -0.63 4.28
CA TRP A 8 18.18 -1.66 3.97
C TRP A 8 18.21 -2.01 2.48
N ILE A 9 17.04 -2.19 1.87
CA ILE A 9 16.91 -2.44 0.42
C ILE A 9 17.50 -1.26 -0.37
N LYS A 10 17.14 -0.03 -0.03
CA LYS A 10 17.72 1.15 -0.67
C LYS A 10 19.24 1.15 -0.58
N LYS A 11 19.78 0.98 0.61
CA LYS A 11 21.22 1.05 0.86
C LYS A 11 22.00 -0.07 0.15
N LYS A 12 21.46 -1.29 0.10
CA LYS A 12 22.19 -2.47 -0.39
C LYS A 12 21.94 -2.80 -1.86
N HIS A 13 20.74 -2.50 -2.35
CA HIS A 13 20.29 -2.98 -3.65
C HIS A 13 19.90 -1.87 -4.64
N ILE A 14 19.75 -0.63 -4.19
CA ILE A 14 19.36 0.48 -5.07
C ILE A 14 20.50 1.48 -5.21
N HIS A 15 20.90 2.15 -4.15
CA HIS A 15 21.92 3.21 -4.18
C HIS A 15 23.29 2.82 -4.74
N PRO A 16 23.76 1.55 -4.67
CA PRO A 16 25.01 1.17 -5.33
C PRO A 16 24.94 1.24 -6.86
N TYR A 17 23.72 1.24 -7.45
CA TYR A 17 23.50 1.15 -8.88
C TYR A 17 22.74 2.34 -9.47
N VAL A 18 21.96 3.03 -8.64
CA VAL A 18 21.07 4.11 -9.07
C VAL A 18 21.10 5.24 -8.06
N ASP A 19 21.30 6.47 -8.54
CA ASP A 19 21.11 7.68 -7.76
C ASP A 19 19.61 7.98 -7.66
N LEU A 20 19.02 7.63 -6.51
CA LEU A 20 17.58 7.73 -6.24
C LEU A 20 17.31 8.66 -5.06
N THR A 21 16.69 9.79 -5.34
CA THR A 21 16.12 10.66 -4.30
C THR A 21 14.71 10.18 -3.94
N THR A 22 14.39 10.10 -2.67
CA THR A 22 13.08 9.66 -2.19
C THR A 22 12.46 10.68 -1.25
N GLU A 23 11.18 10.99 -1.45
CA GLU A 23 10.35 11.68 -0.47
C GLU A 23 9.70 10.64 0.45
N TYR A 24 9.79 10.86 1.76
CA TYR A 24 9.26 9.91 2.75
C TYR A 24 8.03 10.48 3.45
N TYR A 25 6.96 9.69 3.49
CA TYR A 25 5.71 10.00 4.18
C TYR A 25 5.45 8.94 5.26
N ASP A 26 5.35 9.37 6.50
CA ASP A 26 5.08 8.47 7.63
C ASP A 26 3.57 8.21 7.76
N LEU A 27 3.14 7.03 7.31
CA LEU A 27 1.76 6.56 7.40
C LEU A 27 1.51 5.69 8.65
N SER A 28 2.30 5.86 9.71
CA SER A 28 2.00 5.21 10.99
C SER A 28 0.67 5.70 11.57
N VAL A 29 0.05 4.88 12.41
CA VAL A 29 -1.24 5.21 13.02
C VAL A 29 -1.15 6.50 13.83
N GLU A 30 -0.06 6.66 14.57
CA GLU A 30 0.19 7.81 15.43
C GLU A 30 0.35 9.11 14.62
N ASN A 31 1.09 9.07 13.53
CA ASN A 31 1.29 10.26 12.70
C ASN A 31 0.03 10.62 11.91
N ARG A 32 -0.73 9.61 11.46
CA ARG A 32 -2.02 9.84 10.81
C ARG A 32 -3.03 10.48 11.75
N ASP A 33 -3.10 10.01 13.00
CA ASP A 33 -3.98 10.59 14.02
C ASP A 33 -3.58 12.02 14.38
N LYS A 34 -2.27 12.29 14.47
CA LYS A 34 -1.73 13.63 14.73
C LYS A 34 -2.04 14.63 13.62
N THR A 35 -2.04 14.18 12.36
CA THR A 35 -2.25 15.01 11.18
C THR A 35 -3.68 14.96 10.64
N ASP A 36 -4.61 14.33 11.37
CA ASP A 36 -5.99 14.11 10.94
C ASP A 36 -6.05 13.46 9.54
N ASP A 37 -5.16 12.48 9.30
CA ASP A 37 -4.94 11.73 8.06
C ASP A 37 -4.46 12.57 6.85
N GLN A 38 -4.11 13.83 7.05
CA GLN A 38 -3.62 14.70 5.97
C GLN A 38 -2.37 14.12 5.30
N VAL A 39 -1.48 13.48 6.08
CA VAL A 39 -0.27 12.85 5.53
C VAL A 39 -0.57 11.79 4.46
N THR A 40 -1.70 11.10 4.54
CA THR A 40 -2.11 10.11 3.51
C THR A 40 -2.49 10.82 2.21
N ILE A 41 -3.14 11.97 2.30
CA ILE A 41 -3.51 12.79 1.13
C ILE A 41 -2.26 13.37 0.48
N ASP A 42 -1.35 13.92 1.27
CA ASP A 42 -0.08 14.49 0.80
C ASP A 42 0.79 13.44 0.10
N CYS A 43 0.89 12.24 0.69
CA CYS A 43 1.55 11.09 0.09
C CYS A 43 0.93 10.72 -1.27
N SER A 44 -0.39 10.71 -1.38
CA SER A 44 -1.10 10.39 -2.62
C SER A 44 -0.85 11.44 -3.70
N ASN A 45 -0.87 12.71 -3.35
CA ASN A 45 -0.58 13.81 -4.27
C ASN A 45 0.87 13.79 -4.75
N ALA A 46 1.81 13.43 -3.88
CA ALA A 46 3.21 13.22 -4.27
C ALA A 46 3.34 12.06 -5.27
N MET A 47 2.62 10.95 -5.07
CA MET A 47 2.57 9.85 -6.04
C MET A 47 1.99 10.30 -7.39
N LEU A 48 0.95 11.13 -7.40
CA LEU A 48 0.43 11.71 -8.64
C LEU A 48 1.46 12.59 -9.35
N LYS A 49 2.20 13.39 -8.58
CA LYS A 49 3.25 14.27 -9.12
C LYS A 49 4.41 13.47 -9.72
N HIS A 50 4.93 12.51 -8.97
CA HIS A 50 6.12 11.75 -9.36
C HIS A 50 5.82 10.52 -10.22
N LYS A 51 4.55 10.13 -10.36
CA LYS A 51 4.07 8.96 -11.13
C LYS A 51 4.60 7.62 -10.63
N VAL A 52 5.21 7.58 -9.45
CA VAL A 52 5.78 6.38 -8.85
C VAL A 52 5.72 6.50 -7.33
N GLY A 53 5.51 5.38 -6.66
CA GLY A 53 5.54 5.31 -5.21
C GLY A 53 5.70 3.88 -4.71
N VAL A 54 6.33 3.74 -3.55
CA VAL A 54 6.45 2.46 -2.84
C VAL A 54 5.75 2.60 -1.50
N LYS A 55 4.68 1.86 -1.32
CA LYS A 55 3.94 1.81 -0.07
C LYS A 55 4.31 0.57 0.72
N CYS A 56 4.83 0.78 1.91
CA CYS A 56 5.04 -0.28 2.89
C CYS A 56 3.74 -0.65 3.62
N ALA A 57 3.76 -1.74 4.39
CA ALA A 57 2.63 -2.16 5.20
C ALA A 57 2.27 -1.10 6.26
N THR A 58 0.97 -0.91 6.47
CA THR A 58 0.41 0.00 7.45
C THR A 58 -0.67 -0.70 8.27
N ILE A 59 -0.95 -0.18 9.45
CA ILE A 59 -2.06 -0.64 10.29
C ILE A 59 -3.32 0.12 9.89
N THR A 60 -4.41 -0.61 9.65
CA THR A 60 -5.76 -0.04 9.58
C THR A 60 -6.41 -0.26 10.95
N PRO A 61 -6.76 0.80 11.71
CA PRO A 61 -7.35 0.64 13.02
C PRO A 61 -8.78 0.09 12.92
N ASP A 62 -9.08 -0.90 13.74
CA ASP A 62 -10.41 -1.36 14.09
C ASP A 62 -10.85 -0.75 15.44
N LYS A 63 -12.04 -1.09 15.92
CA LYS A 63 -12.58 -0.55 17.18
C LYS A 63 -11.69 -0.83 18.39
N ASP A 64 -11.03 -1.98 18.42
CA ASP A 64 -10.17 -2.36 19.53
C ASP A 64 -8.85 -1.60 19.48
N ARG A 65 -8.28 -1.45 18.28
CA ARG A 65 -7.07 -0.66 18.05
C ARG A 65 -7.26 0.84 18.29
N VAL A 66 -8.45 1.38 18.03
CA VAL A 66 -8.77 2.77 18.40
C VAL A 66 -8.63 2.99 19.90
N LYS A 67 -9.08 2.02 20.72
CA LYS A 67 -8.92 2.06 22.17
C LYS A 67 -7.47 1.86 22.61
N GLU A 68 -6.80 0.85 22.03
CA GLU A 68 -5.41 0.51 22.33
C GLU A 68 -4.46 1.67 22.06
N PHE A 69 -4.56 2.28 20.89
CA PHE A 69 -3.72 3.42 20.49
C PHE A 69 -4.27 4.79 20.90
N LYS A 70 -5.44 4.84 21.58
CA LYS A 70 -6.10 6.08 22.02
C LYS A 70 -6.28 7.09 20.89
N LEU A 71 -6.77 6.61 19.74
CA LEU A 71 -6.94 7.43 18.55
C LEU A 71 -8.18 8.32 18.67
N LYS A 72 -8.14 9.47 17.99
CA LYS A 72 -9.26 10.42 17.92
C LYS A 72 -10.50 9.79 17.27
N GLN A 73 -10.26 8.93 16.25
CA GLN A 73 -11.33 8.22 15.54
C GLN A 73 -10.79 6.98 14.83
N MET A 74 -11.70 6.18 14.28
CA MET A 74 -11.36 5.04 13.45
C MET A 74 -11.03 5.52 12.03
N TRP A 75 -9.75 5.76 11.76
CA TRP A 75 -9.26 6.22 10.46
C TRP A 75 -9.52 5.18 9.37
N LYS A 76 -9.91 5.65 8.19
CA LYS A 76 -10.07 4.80 7.00
C LYS A 76 -8.75 4.12 6.62
N SER A 77 -8.84 3.03 5.85
CA SER A 77 -7.63 2.39 5.33
C SER A 77 -6.84 3.36 4.44
N PRO A 78 -5.55 3.60 4.72
CA PRO A 78 -4.73 4.44 3.84
C PRO A 78 -4.58 3.85 2.45
N ASN A 79 -4.73 2.53 2.30
CA ASN A 79 -4.75 1.88 0.99
C ASN A 79 -5.95 2.32 0.14
N GLY A 80 -7.13 2.42 0.75
CA GLY A 80 -8.35 2.90 0.08
C GLY A 80 -8.21 4.37 -0.33
N THR A 81 -7.80 5.23 0.61
CA THR A 81 -7.60 6.66 0.36
C THR A 81 -6.61 6.91 -0.78
N ILE A 82 -5.45 6.26 -0.75
CA ILE A 82 -4.43 6.39 -1.81
C ILE A 82 -4.98 5.93 -3.16
N ARG A 83 -5.64 4.76 -3.23
CA ARG A 83 -6.20 4.25 -4.48
C ARG A 83 -7.29 5.15 -5.05
N ASN A 84 -8.14 5.70 -4.21
CA ASN A 84 -9.20 6.61 -4.64
C ASN A 84 -8.63 7.92 -5.23
N ILE A 85 -7.58 8.46 -4.62
CA ILE A 85 -6.91 9.68 -5.12
C ILE A 85 -6.15 9.39 -6.42
N LEU A 86 -5.42 8.26 -6.48
CA LEU A 86 -4.69 7.86 -7.69
C LEU A 86 -5.61 7.48 -8.85
N ASN A 87 -6.82 7.02 -8.52
CA ASN A 87 -7.81 6.55 -9.47
C ASN A 87 -7.32 5.35 -10.33
N GLY A 88 -8.22 4.78 -11.11
CA GLY A 88 -7.88 3.69 -12.03
C GLY A 88 -8.32 2.31 -11.55
N THR A 89 -8.00 1.32 -12.36
CA THR A 89 -8.32 -0.10 -12.12
C THR A 89 -7.06 -0.94 -12.22
N VAL A 90 -6.86 -1.83 -11.26
CA VAL A 90 -5.75 -2.78 -11.25
C VAL A 90 -6.26 -4.15 -11.66
N PHE A 91 -5.72 -4.69 -12.75
CA PHE A 91 -5.92 -6.08 -13.16
C PHE A 91 -4.74 -6.91 -12.67
N ARG A 92 -5.02 -8.07 -12.10
CA ARG A 92 -4.00 -8.99 -11.61
C ARG A 92 -4.07 -10.30 -12.36
N GLU A 93 -2.95 -10.73 -12.88
CA GLU A 93 -2.78 -12.06 -13.43
C GLU A 93 -2.33 -13.02 -12.33
N PRO A 94 -2.97 -14.21 -12.19
CA PRO A 94 -2.52 -15.20 -11.23
C PRO A 94 -1.17 -15.79 -11.65
N ILE A 95 -0.28 -15.96 -10.66
CA ILE A 95 0.98 -16.65 -10.88
C ILE A 95 0.71 -18.15 -10.91
N VAL A 96 0.92 -18.78 -12.06
CA VAL A 96 0.72 -20.22 -12.24
C VAL A 96 2.08 -20.88 -12.49
N ILE A 97 2.43 -21.81 -11.60
CA ILE A 97 3.67 -22.57 -11.69
C ILE A 97 3.34 -23.94 -12.27
N SER A 98 3.94 -24.29 -13.39
CA SER A 98 3.57 -25.47 -14.19
C SER A 98 3.71 -26.81 -13.46
N ASN A 99 4.68 -26.92 -12.55
CA ASN A 99 4.95 -28.16 -11.79
C ASN A 99 4.25 -28.21 -10.42
N ILE A 100 3.43 -27.19 -10.08
CA ILE A 100 2.63 -27.20 -8.85
C ILE A 100 1.16 -27.33 -9.22
N PRO A 101 0.47 -28.41 -8.79
CA PRO A 101 -0.96 -28.58 -9.05
C PRO A 101 -1.78 -27.41 -8.50
N ARG A 102 -2.77 -26.96 -9.27
CA ARG A 102 -3.72 -25.94 -8.82
C ARG A 102 -4.66 -26.55 -7.76
N LEU A 103 -5.15 -25.71 -6.84
CA LEU A 103 -6.15 -26.13 -5.85
C LEU A 103 -7.45 -26.63 -6.51
N VAL A 104 -7.81 -26.08 -7.65
CA VAL A 104 -8.99 -26.49 -8.44
C VAL A 104 -8.55 -26.84 -9.86
N PRO A 105 -8.11 -28.08 -10.12
CA PRO A 105 -7.55 -28.47 -11.42
C PRO A 105 -8.52 -28.33 -12.60
N GLY A 106 -9.83 -28.48 -12.34
CA GLY A 106 -10.87 -28.40 -13.38
C GLY A 106 -11.15 -26.99 -13.92
N TRP A 107 -10.59 -25.95 -13.32
CA TRP A 107 -10.76 -24.59 -13.83
C TRP A 107 -9.79 -24.32 -14.98
N THR A 108 -10.28 -24.45 -16.20
CA THR A 108 -9.46 -24.31 -17.41
C THR A 108 -9.64 -22.97 -18.12
N LYS A 109 -10.70 -22.23 -17.79
CA LYS A 109 -10.97 -20.91 -18.36
C LYS A 109 -10.27 -19.82 -17.54
N PRO A 110 -9.84 -18.71 -18.17
CA PRO A 110 -9.24 -17.59 -17.44
C PRO A 110 -10.26 -16.93 -16.49
N ILE A 111 -9.80 -16.60 -15.29
CA ILE A 111 -10.55 -15.83 -14.31
C ILE A 111 -9.90 -14.47 -14.21
N ILE A 112 -10.66 -13.41 -14.52
CA ILE A 112 -10.17 -12.06 -14.49
C ILE A 112 -10.68 -11.39 -13.22
N ILE A 113 -9.75 -10.90 -12.38
CA ILE A 113 -10.08 -10.16 -11.17
C ILE A 113 -9.60 -8.72 -11.36
N GLY A 114 -10.55 -7.79 -11.44
CA GLY A 114 -10.29 -6.37 -11.48
C GLY A 114 -10.53 -5.72 -10.12
N ARG A 115 -9.67 -4.82 -9.71
CA ARG A 115 -9.86 -3.97 -8.54
C ARG A 115 -9.92 -2.52 -8.98
N HIS A 116 -11.06 -1.87 -8.77
CA HIS A 116 -11.23 -0.46 -9.08
C HIS A 116 -11.02 0.44 -7.85
N ALA A 117 -10.81 1.74 -8.08
CA ALA A 117 -10.52 2.71 -7.03
C ALA A 117 -11.69 2.93 -6.06
N TYR A 118 -12.92 2.79 -6.53
CA TYR A 118 -14.14 3.12 -5.79
C TYR A 118 -14.81 1.90 -5.13
N GLY A 119 -14.14 0.77 -5.04
CA GLY A 119 -14.61 -0.39 -4.30
C GLY A 119 -14.32 -0.25 -2.81
N ASP A 120 -15.32 -0.53 -1.98
CA ASP A 120 -15.17 -0.62 -0.53
C ASP A 120 -14.48 -1.93 -0.12
#